data_75df38edfde8ea9c82c3d04b379f9376
#
_entry.id   75df38edfde8ea9c82c3d04b379f9376
#
_cell.length_a   1.000
_cell.length_b   1.000
_cell.length_c   1.000
_cell.angle_alpha   90.00
_cell.angle_beta   90.00
_cell.angle_gamma   90.00
#
_symmetry.space_group_name_H-M   'P 1'
#
loop_
_entity.id
_entity.type
_entity.pdbx_description
1 polymer ?
#
loop_
_entity_poly.entity_id
_entity_poly.type
_entity_poly.pdbx_seq_one_letter_code
_entity_poly.pdbx_strand_id
1 'polypeptide(L)'
;STLMRSSAASDVYKRQVTDPKPEMTGWGTPCFMAWTTTPWTLPSNTALCVGPKFDYVAVRTYNPYNGEKITVVLAEALVKSYFKADGEKADLDSYNKGDKLVPWRIVGRWSGPELVGMRYRQLMPWVKPCEKCSEISPEYVKAYAATHPGKVFSVRNDNFVEMAEEAFRVIAGDYVTTDDGTGIVHIAPTFGADDAKVAKAAGVPGLYMVTPRGDTRPMVDLQGKYFLLDDLAPEFVEKCVNVPEYSRHV
;
A
#
# COMPACT_ATOMS: atom_id res chain seq x y z
N SER A 1 -3.20 1.49 12.95
CA SER A 1 -2.31 2.25 12.04
C SER A 1 -1.89 3.54 12.74
N THR A 2 -0.60 3.69 13.01
CA THR A 2 -0.11 4.86 13.73
C THR A 2 0.29 5.92 12.71
N LEU A 3 -0.42 7.05 12.72
CA LEU A 3 -0.10 8.24 11.95
C LEU A 3 1.22 8.82 12.47
N MET A 4 2.21 8.98 11.58
CA MET A 4 3.33 9.89 11.82
C MET A 4 2.96 11.19 11.08
N ARG A 5 2.56 12.24 11.81
CA ARG A 5 2.20 13.52 11.20
C ARG A 5 3.43 14.24 10.67
N SER A 6 3.42 14.57 9.40
CA SER A 6 4.20 15.64 8.81
C SER A 6 3.30 16.86 8.60
N SER A 7 3.86 18.06 8.62
CA SER A 7 3.12 19.31 8.58
C SER A 7 2.19 19.45 7.38
N ALA A 8 0.94 19.86 7.65
CA ALA A 8 -0.08 20.31 6.70
C ALA A 8 -0.44 19.36 5.56
N ALA A 9 -1.53 18.62 5.73
CA ALA A 9 -2.30 17.90 4.69
C ALA A 9 -1.68 16.65 4.05
N SER A 10 -0.52 16.19 4.47
CA SER A 10 0.05 14.91 4.02
C SER A 10 0.23 13.95 5.19
N ASP A 11 -0.16 12.70 4.98
CA ASP A 11 -0.07 11.66 6.00
C ASP A 11 0.90 10.56 5.59
N VAL A 12 1.71 10.10 6.57
CA VAL A 12 2.64 8.98 6.41
C VAL A 12 2.07 7.74 7.08
N TYR A 13 2.00 6.65 6.33
CA TYR A 13 1.44 5.38 6.76
C TYR A 13 2.47 4.26 6.68
N LYS A 14 2.38 3.34 7.62
CA LYS A 14 3.19 2.12 7.62
C LYS A 14 2.46 1.01 6.89
N ARG A 15 3.15 0.33 5.96
CA ARG A 15 2.68 -0.84 5.24
C ARG A 15 3.56 -2.02 5.58
N GLN A 16 3.00 -2.99 6.31
CA GLN A 16 3.75 -4.20 6.69
C GLN A 16 4.19 -4.96 5.44
N VAL A 17 5.51 -5.18 5.33
CA VAL A 17 6.12 -6.02 4.29
C VAL A 17 5.82 -7.47 4.57
N THR A 18 5.43 -8.24 3.55
CA THR A 18 5.09 -9.67 3.68
C THR A 18 6.21 -10.58 3.22
N ASP A 19 7.11 -10.07 2.37
CA ASP A 19 8.29 -10.76 1.83
C ASP A 19 9.58 -9.94 2.07
N PRO A 20 9.95 -9.68 3.33
CA PRO A 20 11.04 -8.78 3.65
C PRO A 20 12.39 -9.33 3.16
N LYS A 21 13.26 -8.43 2.70
CA LYS A 21 14.68 -8.75 2.48
C LYS A 21 15.36 -9.12 3.81
N PRO A 22 16.42 -9.95 3.79
CA PRO A 22 17.08 -10.42 5.02
C PRO A 22 17.45 -9.30 5.99
N GLU A 23 17.95 -8.17 5.49
CA GLU A 23 18.39 -7.02 6.27
C GLU A 23 17.24 -6.33 7.02
N MET A 24 16.01 -6.48 6.51
CA MET A 24 14.79 -5.93 7.12
C MET A 24 14.29 -6.79 8.29
N THR A 25 14.84 -7.97 8.48
CA THR A 25 14.40 -8.95 9.50
C THR A 25 15.18 -8.82 10.80
N GLY A 26 14.69 -9.48 11.84
CA GLY A 26 15.37 -9.56 13.15
C GLY A 26 15.23 -8.33 14.04
N TRP A 27 14.44 -7.32 13.63
CA TRP A 27 14.17 -6.14 14.46
C TRP A 27 12.74 -5.63 14.26
N GLY A 28 11.79 -6.24 14.95
CA GLY A 28 10.39 -5.86 14.88
C GLY A 28 9.77 -6.04 13.49
N THR A 29 8.66 -5.37 13.24
CA THR A 29 7.90 -5.52 11.98
C THR A 29 8.51 -4.67 10.87
N PRO A 30 8.87 -5.25 9.71
CA PRO A 30 9.30 -4.49 8.55
C PRO A 30 8.11 -3.79 7.88
N CYS A 31 8.27 -2.50 7.58
CA CYS A 31 7.21 -1.68 6.99
C CYS A 31 7.76 -0.71 5.95
N PHE A 32 7.02 -0.50 4.87
CA PHE A 32 7.20 0.69 4.03
C PHE A 32 6.56 1.90 4.70
N MET A 33 7.24 3.04 4.67
CA MET A 33 6.66 4.35 5.01
C MET A 33 6.05 4.94 3.73
N ALA A 34 4.76 4.75 3.55
CA ALA A 34 4.05 5.30 2.40
C ALA A 34 3.48 6.69 2.71
N TRP A 35 3.47 7.55 1.70
CA TRP A 35 2.99 8.91 1.79
C TRP A 35 1.80 9.17 0.87
N THR A 36 0.87 10.02 1.31
CA THR A 36 -0.28 10.47 0.53
C THR A 36 -0.70 11.88 0.94
N THR A 37 -1.16 12.68 -0.02
CA THR A 37 -1.84 13.96 0.20
C THR A 37 -3.35 13.79 0.34
N THR A 38 -3.88 12.60 0.04
CA THR A 38 -5.31 12.30 -0.02
C THR A 38 -5.65 11.09 0.86
N PRO A 39 -5.57 11.21 2.20
CA PRO A 39 -5.69 10.07 3.11
C PRO A 39 -7.05 9.34 3.03
N TRP A 40 -8.10 9.98 2.56
CA TRP A 40 -9.41 9.33 2.33
C TRP A 40 -9.39 8.28 1.21
N THR A 41 -8.36 8.27 0.35
CA THR A 41 -8.22 7.25 -0.70
C THR A 41 -7.49 5.98 -0.23
N LEU A 42 -7.00 5.94 1.00
CA LEU A 42 -6.27 4.80 1.57
C LEU A 42 -7.00 3.46 1.49
N PRO A 43 -8.34 3.40 1.66
CA PRO A 43 -9.07 2.13 1.47
C PRO A 43 -8.94 1.55 0.06
N SER A 44 -8.71 2.41 -0.93
CA SER A 44 -8.56 2.04 -2.35
C SER A 44 -7.11 1.82 -2.78
N ASN A 45 -6.17 1.74 -1.84
CA ASN A 45 -4.77 1.46 -2.12
C ASN A 45 -4.58 0.07 -2.70
N THR A 46 -3.87 -0.04 -3.83
CA THR A 46 -3.51 -1.32 -4.46
C THR A 46 -2.03 -1.45 -4.81
N ALA A 47 -1.25 -0.35 -4.75
CA ALA A 47 0.19 -0.39 -4.93
C ALA A 47 0.90 0.69 -4.11
N LEU A 48 2.21 0.53 -3.96
CA LEU A 48 3.15 1.56 -3.55
C LEU A 48 4.10 1.85 -4.69
N CYS A 49 4.38 3.12 -4.95
CA CYS A 49 5.25 3.53 -6.05
C CYS A 49 6.57 4.10 -5.53
N VAL A 50 7.68 3.61 -6.06
CA VAL A 50 9.03 4.10 -5.80
C VAL A 50 9.60 4.78 -7.03
N GLY A 51 10.51 5.73 -6.84
CA GLY A 51 11.24 6.38 -7.92
C GLY A 51 12.37 5.49 -8.43
N PRO A 52 12.48 5.23 -9.74
CA PRO A 52 13.51 4.33 -10.27
C PRO A 52 14.94 4.90 -10.15
N LYS A 53 15.07 6.20 -9.89
CA LYS A 53 16.37 6.91 -9.80
C LYS A 53 16.81 7.19 -8.37
N PHE A 54 16.02 6.75 -7.37
CA PHE A 54 16.30 7.03 -5.96
C PHE A 54 16.80 5.79 -5.24
N ASP A 55 17.59 6.04 -4.20
CA ASP A 55 18.02 5.03 -3.25
C ASP A 55 17.12 5.04 -2.03
N TYR A 56 16.88 3.86 -1.50
CA TYR A 56 16.01 3.57 -0.35
C TYR A 56 16.80 2.86 0.73
N VAL A 57 16.46 3.13 1.96
CA VAL A 57 17.11 2.52 3.12
C VAL A 57 16.09 1.86 4.05
N ALA A 58 16.52 0.76 4.67
CA ALA A 58 15.83 0.21 5.82
C ALA A 58 16.44 0.75 7.10
N VAL A 59 15.62 1.28 7.97
CA VAL A 59 16.00 1.90 9.24
C VAL A 59 15.39 1.12 10.39
N ARG A 60 16.22 0.50 11.22
CA ARG A 60 15.80 -0.06 12.51
C ARG A 60 15.61 1.05 13.51
N THR A 61 14.47 1.05 14.17
CA THR A 61 14.09 2.07 15.14
C THR A 61 12.95 1.57 16.02
N TYR A 62 12.35 2.49 16.76
CA TYR A 62 11.16 2.23 17.57
C TYR A 62 9.99 3.11 17.10
N ASN A 63 8.80 2.60 17.27
CA ASN A 63 7.60 3.41 17.16
C ASN A 63 7.43 4.22 18.46
N PRO A 64 7.55 5.55 18.44
CA PRO A 64 7.54 6.36 19.66
C PRO A 64 6.18 6.35 20.40
N TYR A 65 5.10 5.95 19.72
CA TYR A 65 3.76 5.93 20.32
C TYR A 65 3.51 4.69 21.17
N ASN A 66 3.97 3.53 20.73
CA ASN A 66 3.74 2.25 21.45
C ASN A 66 5.01 1.63 22.01
N GLY A 67 6.20 2.10 21.62
CA GLY A 67 7.49 1.59 22.07
C GLY A 67 7.94 0.31 21.35
N GLU A 68 7.23 -0.14 20.32
CA GLU A 68 7.58 -1.36 19.60
C GLU A 68 8.75 -1.16 18.64
N LYS A 69 9.58 -2.19 18.55
CA LYS A 69 10.64 -2.27 17.53
C LYS A 69 10.04 -2.35 16.14
N ILE A 70 10.55 -1.53 15.20
CA ILE A 70 10.15 -1.52 13.80
C ILE A 70 11.35 -1.35 12.89
N THR A 71 11.24 -1.89 11.67
CA THR A 71 12.16 -1.58 10.58
C THR A 71 11.36 -0.87 9.49
N VAL A 72 11.73 0.37 9.17
CA VAL A 72 10.99 1.17 8.19
C VAL A 72 11.83 1.44 6.95
N VAL A 73 11.18 1.39 5.77
CA VAL A 73 11.81 1.67 4.48
C VAL A 73 11.30 3.01 3.96
N LEU A 74 12.23 3.88 3.58
CA LEU A 74 11.97 5.19 2.96
C LEU A 74 13.15 5.59 2.06
N ALA A 75 12.97 6.66 1.27
CA ALA A 75 14.07 7.21 0.46
C ALA A 75 15.21 7.71 1.36
N GLU A 76 16.45 7.39 1.01
CA GLU A 76 17.64 7.76 1.79
C GLU A 76 17.76 9.29 1.96
N ALA A 77 17.44 10.04 0.91
CA ALA A 77 17.48 11.50 0.94
C ALA A 77 16.56 12.11 2.01
N LEU A 78 15.51 11.41 2.43
CA LEU A 78 14.51 11.88 3.38
C LEU A 78 14.71 11.38 4.81
N VAL A 79 15.73 10.57 5.08
CA VAL A 79 16.00 10.03 6.43
C VAL A 79 16.11 11.15 7.47
N LYS A 80 16.82 12.22 7.16
CA LYS A 80 17.03 13.35 8.09
C LYS A 80 15.76 14.14 8.41
N SER A 81 14.72 14.01 7.58
CA SER A 81 13.41 14.64 7.83
C SER A 81 12.60 13.90 8.90
N TYR A 82 12.87 12.62 9.11
CA TYR A 82 12.15 11.76 10.04
C TYR A 82 12.93 11.36 11.28
N PHE A 83 14.28 11.34 11.19
CA PHE A 83 15.16 10.84 12.24
C PHE A 83 16.17 11.91 12.67
N LYS A 84 16.20 12.18 13.97
CA LYS A 84 17.16 13.12 14.54
C LYS A 84 18.58 12.56 14.47
N ALA A 85 19.55 13.38 14.09
CA ALA A 85 20.95 12.97 13.93
C ALA A 85 21.54 12.31 15.20
N ASP A 86 21.18 12.82 16.39
CA ASP A 86 21.68 12.26 17.67
C ASP A 86 21.18 10.82 17.89
N GLY A 87 20.02 10.45 17.33
CA GLY A 87 19.49 9.10 17.43
C GLY A 87 20.32 8.05 16.69
N GLU A 88 21.06 8.47 15.66
CA GLU A 88 21.95 7.56 14.92
C GLU A 88 23.08 7.00 15.80
N LYS A 89 23.56 7.77 16.75
CA LYS A 89 24.65 7.40 17.66
C LYS A 89 24.15 6.77 18.96
N ALA A 90 22.85 6.89 19.26
CA ALA A 90 22.27 6.35 20.48
C ALA A 90 22.22 4.82 20.44
N ASP A 91 22.29 4.18 21.60
CA ASP A 91 22.20 2.74 21.73
C ASP A 91 20.79 2.26 21.40
N LEU A 92 20.68 1.34 20.42
CA LEU A 92 19.40 0.77 20.01
C LEU A 92 18.70 -0.03 21.12
N ASP A 93 19.46 -0.64 22.02
CA ASP A 93 18.90 -1.52 23.05
C ASP A 93 18.51 -0.78 24.34
N SER A 94 18.84 0.52 24.46
CA SER A 94 18.58 1.33 25.66
C SER A 94 17.28 2.13 25.65
N TYR A 95 16.48 2.07 24.55
CA TYR A 95 15.26 2.86 24.41
C TYR A 95 14.11 2.36 25.26
N ASN A 96 13.48 3.28 26.00
CA ASN A 96 12.21 3.07 26.68
C ASN A 96 11.12 3.97 26.07
N LYS A 97 9.88 3.44 26.04
CA LYS A 97 8.73 4.22 25.58
C LYS A 97 8.61 5.52 26.39
N GLY A 98 8.60 6.64 25.66
CA GLY A 98 8.52 7.98 26.25
C GLY A 98 9.85 8.74 26.25
N ASP A 99 10.96 8.09 25.95
CA ASP A 99 12.25 8.75 25.78
C ASP A 99 12.18 9.76 24.62
N LYS A 100 12.76 10.94 24.84
CA LYS A 100 12.74 12.03 23.84
C LYS A 100 13.61 11.76 22.62
N LEU A 101 14.63 10.92 22.77
CA LEU A 101 15.55 10.52 21.71
C LEU A 101 15.25 9.09 21.31
N VAL A 102 14.79 8.91 20.09
CA VAL A 102 14.55 7.59 19.51
C VAL A 102 15.77 7.15 18.73
N PRO A 103 16.44 6.06 19.12
CA PRO A 103 17.61 5.56 18.42
C PRO A 103 17.22 4.95 17.06
N TRP A 104 18.14 5.02 16.09
CA TRP A 104 17.93 4.45 14.78
C TRP A 104 19.23 4.03 14.09
N ARG A 105 19.15 3.07 13.16
CA ARG A 105 20.29 2.60 12.34
C ARG A 105 19.81 2.22 10.95
N ILE A 106 20.56 2.64 9.92
CA ILE A 106 20.40 2.08 8.57
C ILE A 106 21.01 0.68 8.56
N VAL A 107 20.24 -0.29 8.07
CA VAL A 107 20.63 -1.70 8.02
C VAL A 107 20.62 -2.28 6.62
N GLY A 108 20.09 -1.56 5.64
CA GLY A 108 20.10 -1.97 4.24
C GLY A 108 19.90 -0.77 3.32
N ARG A 109 20.39 -0.90 2.08
CA ARG A 109 20.23 0.09 1.00
C ARG A 109 19.92 -0.63 -0.30
N TRP A 110 18.99 -0.06 -1.07
CA TRP A 110 18.58 -0.58 -2.37
C TRP A 110 18.18 0.58 -3.29
N SER A 111 18.42 0.42 -4.57
CA SER A 111 17.82 1.30 -5.58
C SER A 111 16.30 1.03 -5.67
N GLY A 112 15.54 2.00 -6.19
CA GLY A 112 14.10 1.81 -6.40
C GLY A 112 13.75 0.53 -7.16
N PRO A 113 14.41 0.21 -8.30
CA PRO A 113 14.16 -1.02 -9.04
C PRO A 113 14.33 -2.32 -8.23
N GLU A 114 15.25 -2.35 -7.25
CA GLU A 114 15.46 -3.53 -6.40
C GLU A 114 14.31 -3.77 -5.39
N LEU A 115 13.47 -2.76 -5.15
CA LEU A 115 12.28 -2.87 -4.31
C LEU A 115 11.02 -3.26 -5.10
N VAL A 116 11.03 -3.11 -6.43
CA VAL A 116 9.89 -3.44 -7.29
C VAL A 116 9.53 -4.93 -7.14
N GLY A 117 8.24 -5.20 -7.00
CA GLY A 117 7.70 -6.54 -6.79
C GLY A 117 7.59 -6.94 -5.32
N MET A 118 8.27 -6.27 -4.38
CA MET A 118 8.09 -6.55 -2.96
C MET A 118 6.64 -6.31 -2.54
N ARG A 119 6.16 -7.20 -1.69
CA ARG A 119 4.74 -7.25 -1.31
C ARG A 119 4.50 -6.70 0.09
N TYR A 120 3.30 -6.17 0.29
CA TYR A 120 2.87 -5.68 1.59
C TYR A 120 1.42 -6.08 1.89
N ARG A 121 1.05 -6.05 3.16
CA ARG A 121 -0.31 -6.37 3.60
C ARG A 121 -1.28 -5.26 3.21
N GLN A 122 -2.41 -5.63 2.61
CA GLN A 122 -3.54 -4.73 2.40
C GLN A 122 -3.93 -4.05 3.71
N LEU A 123 -4.13 -2.73 3.67
CA LEU A 123 -4.45 -1.95 4.89
C LEU A 123 -5.83 -2.29 5.42
N MET A 124 -6.81 -2.31 4.52
CA MET A 124 -8.23 -2.56 4.82
C MET A 124 -8.72 -3.70 3.93
N PRO A 125 -8.61 -4.97 4.37
CA PRO A 125 -8.86 -6.12 3.52
C PRO A 125 -10.36 -6.43 3.39
N TRP A 126 -11.18 -5.40 3.21
CA TRP A 126 -12.65 -5.53 3.14
C TRP A 126 -13.15 -5.87 1.75
N VAL A 127 -12.42 -5.46 0.71
CA VAL A 127 -12.75 -5.72 -0.69
C VAL A 127 -11.53 -6.29 -1.41
N LYS A 128 -11.77 -7.27 -2.26
CA LYS A 128 -10.72 -7.87 -3.10
C LYS A 128 -10.51 -7.05 -4.37
N PRO A 129 -9.26 -6.80 -4.77
CA PRO A 129 -8.94 -6.13 -6.04
C PRO A 129 -9.53 -6.88 -7.23
N CYS A 130 -10.03 -6.13 -8.21
CA CYS A 130 -10.55 -6.68 -9.45
C CYS A 130 -10.39 -5.67 -10.60
N GLU A 131 -10.39 -6.17 -11.81
CA GLU A 131 -10.44 -5.37 -13.05
C GLU A 131 -11.72 -5.67 -13.82
N LYS A 132 -12.17 -4.70 -14.62
CA LYS A 132 -13.28 -4.92 -15.54
C LYS A 132 -12.86 -5.86 -16.65
N CYS A 133 -13.66 -6.87 -16.97
CA CYS A 133 -13.40 -7.81 -18.06
C CYS A 133 -13.21 -7.12 -19.41
N SER A 134 -13.91 -6.01 -19.64
CA SER A 134 -13.79 -5.21 -20.87
C SER A 134 -12.43 -4.49 -21.02
N GLU A 135 -11.67 -4.38 -19.94
CA GLU A 135 -10.35 -3.73 -19.92
C GLU A 135 -9.21 -4.74 -19.99
N ILE A 136 -9.51 -6.03 -19.87
CA ILE A 136 -8.53 -7.11 -19.92
C ILE A 136 -8.55 -7.74 -21.30
N SER A 137 -7.43 -7.62 -22.03
CA SER A 137 -7.33 -8.23 -23.35
C SER A 137 -7.27 -9.77 -23.26
N PRO A 138 -7.77 -10.50 -24.27
CA PRO A 138 -7.62 -11.95 -24.35
C PRO A 138 -6.17 -12.40 -24.29
N GLU A 139 -5.25 -11.61 -24.83
CA GLU A 139 -3.79 -11.86 -24.81
C GLU A 139 -3.25 -11.78 -23.39
N TYR A 140 -3.71 -10.80 -22.58
CA TYR A 140 -3.34 -10.69 -21.18
C TYR A 140 -3.83 -11.91 -20.38
N VAL A 141 -5.08 -12.32 -20.56
CA VAL A 141 -5.64 -13.52 -19.91
C VAL A 141 -4.80 -14.75 -20.23
N LYS A 142 -4.42 -14.92 -21.49
CA LYS A 142 -3.59 -16.05 -21.94
C LYS A 142 -2.19 -16.00 -21.36
N ALA A 143 -1.56 -14.83 -21.32
CA ALA A 143 -0.22 -14.65 -20.75
C ALA A 143 -0.24 -14.88 -19.23
N TYR A 144 -1.25 -14.41 -18.53
CA TYR A 144 -1.44 -14.63 -17.09
C TYR A 144 -1.62 -16.13 -16.78
N ALA A 145 -2.50 -16.80 -17.51
CA ALA A 145 -2.73 -18.24 -17.33
C ALA A 145 -1.45 -19.07 -17.57
N ALA A 146 -0.61 -18.66 -18.51
CA ALA A 146 0.65 -19.33 -18.78
C ALA A 146 1.69 -19.18 -17.65
N THR A 147 1.66 -18.05 -16.96
CA THR A 147 2.59 -17.74 -15.85
C THR A 147 2.04 -18.16 -14.46
N HIS A 148 0.74 -18.43 -14.36
CA HIS A 148 0.05 -18.83 -13.13
C HIS A 148 -0.73 -20.13 -13.33
N PRO A 149 -0.03 -21.28 -13.53
CA PRO A 149 -0.70 -22.55 -13.80
C PRO A 149 -1.59 -22.97 -12.62
N GLY A 150 -2.82 -23.36 -12.93
CA GLY A 150 -3.80 -23.77 -11.93
C GLY A 150 -4.60 -22.62 -11.31
N LYS A 151 -4.34 -21.36 -11.67
CA LYS A 151 -5.16 -20.22 -11.30
C LYS A 151 -6.15 -19.93 -12.41
N VAL A 152 -7.42 -19.96 -12.06
CA VAL A 152 -8.51 -19.59 -12.96
C VAL A 152 -8.87 -18.14 -12.62
N PHE A 153 -8.96 -17.28 -13.63
CA PHE A 153 -9.65 -16.02 -13.47
C PHE A 153 -11.09 -16.32 -13.02
N SER A 154 -11.43 -16.01 -11.80
CA SER A 154 -12.81 -16.03 -11.39
C SER A 154 -13.51 -14.80 -11.95
N VAL A 155 -14.28 -14.98 -13.02
CA VAL A 155 -15.17 -13.92 -13.51
C VAL A 155 -16.25 -13.73 -12.48
N ARG A 156 -16.36 -12.50 -11.95
CA ARG A 156 -17.41 -12.14 -11.01
C ARG A 156 -18.45 -11.32 -11.74
N ASN A 157 -19.71 -11.78 -11.71
CA ASN A 157 -20.84 -11.09 -12.30
C ASN A 157 -20.60 -10.66 -13.74
N ASP A 158 -20.04 -11.53 -14.57
CA ASP A 158 -19.76 -11.35 -15.98
C ASP A 158 -18.91 -10.13 -16.38
N ASN A 159 -18.62 -9.20 -15.43
CA ASN A 159 -17.96 -7.94 -15.70
C ASN A 159 -16.62 -7.73 -14.97
N PHE A 160 -16.26 -8.59 -14.00
CA PHE A 160 -15.05 -8.39 -13.19
C PHE A 160 -14.26 -9.67 -13.01
N VAL A 161 -12.96 -9.53 -13.09
CA VAL A 161 -11.97 -10.57 -12.81
C VAL A 161 -11.22 -10.22 -11.54
N GLU A 162 -11.12 -11.18 -10.61
CA GLU A 162 -10.31 -11.02 -9.41
C GLU A 162 -8.83 -11.09 -9.76
N MET A 163 -8.06 -10.07 -9.32
CA MET A 163 -6.64 -9.95 -9.56
C MET A 163 -5.88 -9.62 -8.27
N ALA A 164 -6.26 -10.23 -7.15
CA ALA A 164 -5.70 -9.96 -5.84
C ALA A 164 -4.17 -10.17 -5.78
N GLU A 165 -3.65 -11.10 -6.59
CA GLU A 165 -2.22 -11.40 -6.63
C GLU A 165 -1.39 -10.36 -7.36
N GLU A 166 -2.00 -9.54 -8.20
CA GLU A 166 -1.34 -8.44 -8.89
C GLU A 166 -1.34 -7.14 -8.07
N ALA A 167 -2.08 -7.09 -6.99
CA ALA A 167 -2.15 -5.94 -6.10
C ALA A 167 -1.19 -6.06 -4.90
N PHE A 168 -1.10 -4.97 -4.14
CA PHE A 168 -0.33 -4.87 -2.87
C PHE A 168 1.14 -5.17 -3.03
N ARG A 169 1.72 -4.61 -4.07
CA ARG A 169 3.16 -4.69 -4.36
C ARG A 169 3.74 -3.32 -4.70
N VAL A 170 5.06 -3.24 -4.62
CA VAL A 170 5.83 -2.07 -5.02
C VAL A 170 5.96 -2.04 -6.54
N ILE A 171 5.69 -0.88 -7.13
CA ILE A 171 5.88 -0.57 -8.54
C ILE A 171 6.81 0.63 -8.69
N ALA A 172 7.28 0.92 -9.90
CA ALA A 172 8.11 2.08 -10.18
C ALA A 172 7.35 3.14 -10.98
N GLY A 173 7.65 4.44 -10.72
CA GLY A 173 7.08 5.55 -11.47
C GLY A 173 7.98 6.78 -11.44
N ASP A 174 8.17 7.41 -12.58
CA ASP A 174 9.06 8.57 -12.75
C ASP A 174 8.55 9.86 -12.08
N TYR A 175 7.29 9.90 -11.66
CA TYR A 175 6.70 11.07 -10.99
C TYR A 175 6.97 11.13 -9.48
N VAL A 176 7.57 10.09 -8.90
CA VAL A 176 7.99 10.10 -7.51
C VAL A 176 9.12 11.10 -7.33
N THR A 177 9.02 11.93 -6.29
CA THR A 177 10.05 12.92 -5.91
C THR A 177 10.58 12.65 -4.50
N THR A 178 11.68 13.30 -4.16
CA THR A 178 12.27 13.32 -2.81
C THR A 178 12.26 14.71 -2.20
N ASP A 179 11.50 15.63 -2.76
CA ASP A 179 11.36 17.00 -2.24
C ASP A 179 10.46 17.04 -1.00
N ASP A 180 9.51 16.11 -0.94
CA ASP A 180 8.56 15.96 0.16
C ASP A 180 8.17 14.48 0.36
N GLY A 181 7.46 14.19 1.45
CA GLY A 181 6.98 12.86 1.78
C GLY A 181 8.06 11.89 2.21
N THR A 182 7.99 10.65 1.75
CA THR A 182 8.89 9.54 2.13
C THR A 182 9.64 8.95 0.93
N GLY A 183 9.36 9.44 -0.30
CA GLY A 183 9.84 8.83 -1.54
C GLY A 183 9.12 7.52 -1.91
N ILE A 184 8.09 7.12 -1.16
CA ILE A 184 7.22 5.97 -1.46
C ILE A 184 5.78 6.49 -1.50
N VAL A 185 5.19 6.53 -2.69
CA VAL A 185 3.87 7.11 -2.94
C VAL A 185 2.78 6.03 -2.87
N HIS A 186 1.71 6.36 -2.18
CA HIS A 186 0.47 5.59 -2.17
C HIS A 186 -0.23 5.65 -3.53
N ILE A 187 -0.68 4.51 -4.05
CA ILE A 187 -1.39 4.39 -5.32
C ILE A 187 -2.81 3.90 -5.11
N ALA A 188 -3.77 4.70 -5.56
CA ALA A 188 -5.20 4.37 -5.57
C ALA A 188 -5.78 4.60 -6.98
N PRO A 189 -5.73 3.59 -7.88
CA PRO A 189 -6.06 3.75 -9.30
C PRO A 189 -7.48 4.24 -9.59
N THR A 190 -8.39 4.07 -8.64
CA THR A 190 -9.79 4.48 -8.78
C THR A 190 -10.04 5.97 -8.51
N PHE A 191 -9.02 6.71 -8.04
CA PHE A 191 -9.15 8.13 -7.69
C PHE A 191 -8.30 9.07 -8.51
N GLY A 192 -7.08 8.69 -8.89
CA GLY A 192 -6.13 9.56 -9.59
C GLY A 192 -5.87 9.10 -11.01
N ALA A 193 -5.83 10.03 -11.98
CA ALA A 193 -5.48 9.70 -13.36
C ALA A 193 -4.04 9.20 -13.49
N ASP A 194 -3.11 9.80 -12.75
CA ASP A 194 -1.70 9.39 -12.73
C ASP A 194 -1.54 8.04 -12.02
N ASP A 195 -2.26 7.82 -10.91
CA ASP A 195 -2.30 6.54 -10.22
C ASP A 195 -2.85 5.44 -11.13
N ALA A 196 -3.95 5.70 -11.84
CA ALA A 196 -4.55 4.78 -12.80
C ALA A 196 -3.57 4.43 -13.93
N LYS A 197 -2.86 5.41 -14.46
CA LYS A 197 -1.90 5.24 -15.55
C LYS A 197 -0.71 4.38 -15.12
N VAL A 198 -0.10 4.66 -13.97
CA VAL A 198 1.06 3.91 -13.49
C VAL A 198 0.68 2.50 -13.06
N ALA A 199 -0.47 2.34 -12.40
CA ALA A 199 -0.99 1.03 -12.02
C ALA A 199 -1.30 0.15 -13.23
N LYS A 200 -1.95 0.72 -14.27
CA LYS A 200 -2.23 0.02 -15.53
C LYS A 200 -0.95 -0.43 -16.24
N ALA A 201 0.05 0.45 -16.31
CA ALA A 201 1.34 0.12 -16.92
C ALA A 201 2.06 -1.02 -16.18
N ALA A 202 1.87 -1.13 -14.87
CA ALA A 202 2.43 -2.18 -14.03
C ALA A 202 1.52 -3.43 -13.91
N GLY A 203 0.32 -3.43 -14.51
CA GLY A 203 -0.64 -4.53 -14.39
C GLY A 203 -1.28 -4.64 -12.99
N VAL A 204 -1.37 -3.54 -12.24
CA VAL A 204 -1.97 -3.50 -10.91
C VAL A 204 -3.45 -3.12 -11.02
N PRO A 205 -4.38 -3.93 -10.49
CA PRO A 205 -5.82 -3.67 -10.52
C PRO A 205 -6.22 -2.57 -9.52
N GLY A 206 -7.40 -1.99 -9.77
CA GLY A 206 -8.08 -1.12 -8.82
C GLY A 206 -8.93 -1.87 -7.78
N LEU A 207 -9.46 -1.13 -6.81
CA LEU A 207 -10.50 -1.60 -5.90
C LEU A 207 -11.83 -0.95 -6.28
N TYR A 208 -12.76 -1.75 -6.73
CA TYR A 208 -14.09 -1.33 -7.13
C TYR A 208 -15.18 -2.01 -6.31
N MET A 209 -16.25 -1.28 -6.08
CA MET A 209 -17.51 -1.79 -5.57
C MET A 209 -18.56 -1.80 -6.68
N VAL A 210 -19.49 -2.74 -6.64
CA VAL A 210 -20.54 -2.90 -7.66
C VAL A 210 -21.87 -2.54 -7.05
N THR A 211 -22.58 -1.59 -7.65
CA THR A 211 -23.94 -1.21 -7.26
C THR A 211 -24.97 -2.21 -7.81
N PRO A 212 -26.23 -2.23 -7.31
CA PRO A 212 -27.28 -3.09 -7.85
C PRO A 212 -27.58 -2.90 -9.33
N ARG A 213 -27.20 -1.74 -9.90
CA ARG A 213 -27.34 -1.47 -11.33
C ARG A 213 -26.17 -1.96 -12.16
N GLY A 214 -25.14 -2.56 -11.52
CA GLY A 214 -23.92 -3.02 -12.18
C GLY A 214 -22.87 -1.93 -12.40
N ASP A 215 -23.10 -0.69 -11.91
CA ASP A 215 -22.11 0.38 -11.98
C ASP A 215 -20.94 0.10 -11.02
N THR A 216 -19.73 0.48 -11.41
CA THR A 216 -18.57 0.39 -10.56
C THR A 216 -18.27 1.71 -9.89
N ARG A 217 -17.86 1.62 -8.62
CA ARG A 217 -17.49 2.79 -7.81
C ARG A 217 -16.27 2.48 -6.95
N PRO A 218 -15.47 3.50 -6.58
CA PRO A 218 -14.44 3.37 -5.56
C PRO A 218 -15.04 2.97 -4.20
N MET A 219 -14.20 2.54 -3.26
CA MET A 219 -14.63 2.18 -1.90
C MET A 219 -15.18 3.35 -1.09
N VAL A 220 -14.79 4.56 -1.43
CA VAL A 220 -15.31 5.80 -0.83
C VAL A 220 -15.75 6.77 -1.92
N ASP A 221 -16.69 7.62 -1.61
CA ASP A 221 -17.11 8.71 -2.50
C ASP A 221 -16.09 9.87 -2.50
N LEU A 222 -16.37 10.94 -3.27
CA LEU A 222 -15.52 12.13 -3.34
C LEU A 222 -15.42 12.90 -2.01
N GLN A 223 -16.33 12.65 -1.06
CA GLN A 223 -16.33 13.21 0.28
C GLN A 223 -15.63 12.29 1.31
N GLY A 224 -15.11 11.13 0.87
CA GLY A 224 -14.46 10.17 1.74
C GLY A 224 -15.43 9.28 2.54
N LYS A 225 -16.71 9.25 2.19
CA LYS A 225 -17.69 8.38 2.83
C LYS A 225 -17.68 6.99 2.22
N TYR A 226 -17.75 5.98 3.07
CA TYR A 226 -17.96 4.60 2.64
C TYR A 226 -19.40 4.38 2.16
N PHE A 227 -19.56 3.48 1.19
CA PHE A 227 -20.87 3.00 0.79
C PHE A 227 -21.44 2.07 1.87
N LEU A 228 -22.76 2.13 2.06
CA LEU A 228 -23.45 1.15 2.88
C LEU A 228 -23.53 -0.18 2.13
N LEU A 229 -23.59 -1.29 2.85
CA LEU A 229 -23.70 -2.62 2.23
C LEU A 229 -24.98 -2.74 1.39
N ASP A 230 -26.07 -2.10 1.82
CA ASP A 230 -27.35 -2.08 1.12
C ASP A 230 -27.31 -1.30 -0.21
N ASP A 231 -26.29 -0.43 -0.40
CA ASP A 231 -26.05 0.29 -1.66
C ASP A 231 -25.29 -0.55 -2.70
N LEU A 232 -24.90 -1.77 -2.33
CA LEU A 232 -24.11 -2.66 -3.18
C LEU A 232 -24.95 -3.83 -3.70
N ALA A 233 -24.54 -4.38 -4.86
CA ALA A 233 -25.14 -5.59 -5.39
C ALA A 233 -24.97 -6.75 -4.40
N PRO A 234 -26.05 -7.49 -4.03
CA PRO A 234 -25.97 -8.59 -3.07
C PRO A 234 -24.93 -9.63 -3.43
N GLU A 235 -24.82 -9.99 -4.71
CA GLU A 235 -23.84 -10.95 -5.21
C GLU A 235 -22.42 -10.45 -5.07
N PHE A 236 -22.21 -9.14 -5.20
CA PHE A 236 -20.91 -8.52 -4.95
C PHE A 236 -20.55 -8.58 -3.45
N VAL A 237 -21.50 -8.27 -2.57
CA VAL A 237 -21.29 -8.32 -1.12
C VAL A 237 -20.92 -9.75 -0.71
N GLU A 238 -21.64 -10.76 -1.18
CA GLU A 238 -21.40 -12.16 -0.86
C GLU A 238 -20.00 -12.64 -1.29
N LYS A 239 -19.58 -12.29 -2.50
CA LYS A 239 -18.38 -12.86 -3.13
C LYS A 239 -17.12 -12.02 -2.95
N CYS A 240 -17.26 -10.70 -2.80
CA CYS A 240 -16.14 -9.77 -2.90
C CYS A 240 -15.86 -9.01 -1.61
N VAL A 241 -16.83 -8.89 -0.73
CA VAL A 241 -16.70 -8.05 0.48
C VAL A 241 -16.41 -8.93 1.69
N ASN A 242 -15.23 -8.76 2.25
CA ASN A 242 -14.86 -9.35 3.53
C ASN A 242 -15.34 -8.41 4.65
N VAL A 243 -16.59 -8.57 5.07
CA VAL A 243 -17.15 -7.75 6.15
C VAL A 243 -16.81 -8.40 7.48
N PRO A 244 -16.08 -7.72 8.37
CA PRO A 244 -15.94 -8.18 9.75
C PRO A 244 -17.32 -8.30 10.40
N GLU A 245 -17.50 -9.30 11.27
CA GLU A 245 -18.80 -9.65 11.84
C GLU A 245 -19.49 -8.47 12.55
N TYR A 246 -18.69 -7.59 13.20
CA TYR A 246 -19.20 -6.36 13.83
C TYR A 246 -19.71 -5.30 12.85
N SER A 247 -19.31 -5.34 11.58
CA SER A 247 -19.76 -4.38 10.54
C SER A 247 -21.12 -4.75 9.95
N ARG A 248 -21.65 -5.94 10.25
CA ARG A 248 -22.97 -6.40 9.79
C ARG A 248 -24.12 -5.82 10.61
N HIS A 249 -23.83 -5.14 11.68
CA HIS A 249 -24.81 -4.60 12.65
C HIS A 249 -24.84 -3.08 12.74
N VAL A 250 -24.24 -2.38 11.76
CA VAL A 250 -24.22 -0.91 11.72
C VAL A 250 -25.08 -0.42 10.56
#